data_29816be9ed79f1c560a6cbbb1bfeadbe
#
_entry.id   29816be9ed79f1c560a6cbbb1bfeadbe
#
_cell.length_a   1.000
_cell.length_b   1.000
_cell.length_c   1.000
_cell.angle_alpha   90.00
_cell.angle_beta   90.00
_cell.angle_gamma   90.00
#
_symmetry.space_group_name_H-M   'P 1'
#
loop_
_entity.id
_entity.type
_entity.pdbx_description
1 polymer ?
#
loop_
_entity_poly.entity_id
_entity_poly.type
_entity_poly.pdbx_seq_one_letter_code
_entity_poly.pdbx_strand_id
1 'polypeptide(L)'
;MRISELGRSALLEIRAHKTRSAMTSLSLAIGIAAMLFTFSQTAGMMKRYEDALRLAGPGRIVISQRHNYKSKGLSPGLTYGDALAIRRQYPELFMVSPQNASWSTRMRFDSFKSDGIRALGVTPEWAKRDWVYTQRGRLLNERDLADAARVTVLIEAGSWIKKPYWAKYWPEQALTKYISRRDPLGKQVLLGEHLYTVVGVLKEPYKDRDPRWFRQWGGQGIALVPATTFQRFLVPPYQKNPEVIENINVDTGDAETASAYLRRIKVLLLARHRGEEDFEVKDYREIMQSALKQMREFVVSIMIIGIVAILASGIGIMNVTLATIFSRVREIGIRRALGATRADIVWQFVSEAMMLGVIGGVGGTGLGILGIWYLAPKEDRMLEISALHVGGALLIALGTGFLFALYPAWKASRFDPVEALHYE
;
A
#
# COMPACT_ATOMS: atom_id res chain seq x y z
N MET A 1 -47.88 13.74 -3.87
CA MET A 1 -47.07 14.78 -3.19
C MET A 1 -45.94 15.22 -4.11
N ARG A 2 -45.71 16.52 -4.33
CA ARG A 2 -44.63 16.97 -5.22
C ARG A 2 -43.28 16.88 -4.51
N ILE A 3 -42.21 16.47 -5.22
CA ILE A 3 -40.86 16.30 -4.68
C ILE A 3 -40.36 17.59 -4.01
N SER A 4 -40.79 18.76 -4.49
CA SER A 4 -40.47 20.07 -3.92
C SER A 4 -41.06 20.30 -2.52
N GLU A 5 -42.22 19.73 -2.20
CA GLU A 5 -42.87 19.84 -0.90
C GLU A 5 -42.17 18.94 0.13
N LEU A 6 -41.71 17.74 -0.27
CA LEU A 6 -40.94 16.83 0.54
C LEU A 6 -39.60 17.47 0.98
N GLY A 7 -38.89 18.13 0.04
CA GLY A 7 -37.66 18.83 0.35
C GLY A 7 -37.81 19.98 1.34
N ARG A 8 -38.91 20.72 1.24
CA ARG A 8 -39.18 21.85 2.13
C ARG A 8 -39.52 21.40 3.54
N SER A 9 -40.30 20.30 3.68
CA SER A 9 -40.62 19.69 4.97
C SER A 9 -39.38 19.18 5.69
N ALA A 10 -38.49 18.47 4.99
CA ALA A 10 -37.27 17.94 5.58
C ALA A 10 -36.28 19.05 6.02
N LEU A 11 -36.21 20.16 5.28
CA LEU A 11 -35.39 21.31 5.68
C LEU A 11 -35.93 22.02 6.93
N LEU A 12 -37.23 22.12 7.09
CA LEU A 12 -37.87 22.67 8.29
C LEU A 12 -37.61 21.77 9.49
N GLU A 13 -37.66 20.45 9.32
CA GLU A 13 -37.39 19.49 10.40
C GLU A 13 -35.93 19.52 10.87
N ILE A 14 -34.98 19.60 9.96
CA ILE A 14 -33.55 19.77 10.30
C ILE A 14 -33.33 21.02 11.11
N ARG A 15 -34.11 22.12 10.82
CA ARG A 15 -34.04 23.36 11.58
C ARG A 15 -34.70 23.28 12.96
N ALA A 16 -35.72 22.46 13.12
CA ALA A 16 -36.42 22.27 14.41
C ALA A 16 -35.53 21.51 15.43
N HIS A 17 -34.78 20.50 14.96
CA HIS A 17 -33.92 19.66 15.81
C HIS A 17 -32.43 19.70 15.39
N LYS A 18 -31.87 20.91 15.28
CA LYS A 18 -30.54 21.18 14.71
C LYS A 18 -29.41 20.31 15.27
N THR A 19 -29.31 20.19 16.60
CA THR A 19 -28.23 19.45 17.25
C THR A 19 -28.28 17.94 16.92
N ARG A 20 -29.46 17.32 17.01
CA ARG A 20 -29.64 15.90 16.77
C ARG A 20 -29.41 15.56 15.30
N SER A 21 -30.02 16.31 14.37
CA SER A 21 -29.83 16.14 12.94
C SER A 21 -28.39 16.36 12.52
N ALA A 22 -27.71 17.37 13.09
CA ALA A 22 -26.29 17.63 12.81
C ALA A 22 -25.40 16.50 13.30
N MET A 23 -25.59 15.98 14.52
CA MET A 23 -24.80 14.87 15.05
C MET A 23 -24.99 13.59 14.21
N THR A 24 -26.24 13.30 13.84
CA THR A 24 -26.54 12.12 13.00
C THR A 24 -25.93 12.23 11.61
N SER A 25 -26.08 13.39 10.95
CA SER A 25 -25.48 13.63 9.63
C SER A 25 -23.94 13.66 9.69
N LEU A 26 -23.35 14.19 10.76
CA LEU A 26 -21.91 14.21 10.95
C LEU A 26 -21.35 12.78 11.14
N SER A 27 -21.98 11.97 11.98
CA SER A 27 -21.59 10.56 12.17
C SER A 27 -21.68 9.78 10.86
N LEU A 28 -22.76 9.99 10.08
CA LEU A 28 -22.89 9.38 8.77
C LEU A 28 -21.81 9.86 7.81
N ALA A 29 -21.52 11.16 7.82
CA ALA A 29 -20.47 11.73 6.97
C ALA A 29 -19.08 11.15 7.29
N ILE A 30 -18.75 10.96 8.58
CA ILE A 30 -17.49 10.33 8.99
C ILE A 30 -17.44 8.87 8.50
N GLY A 31 -18.51 8.10 8.67
CA GLY A 31 -18.59 6.72 8.20
C GLY A 31 -18.43 6.59 6.67
N ILE A 32 -19.10 7.45 5.92
CA ILE A 32 -19.00 7.51 4.45
C ILE A 32 -17.61 7.97 4.02
N ALA A 33 -17.00 8.95 4.68
CA ALA A 33 -15.63 9.38 4.39
C ALA A 33 -14.63 8.26 4.62
N ALA A 34 -14.75 7.50 5.72
CA ALA A 34 -13.92 6.34 6.01
C ALA A 34 -14.07 5.24 4.95
N MET A 35 -15.29 4.95 4.51
CA MET A 35 -15.52 3.98 3.42
C MET A 35 -14.92 4.43 2.09
N LEU A 36 -15.12 5.69 1.71
CA LEU A 36 -14.55 6.23 0.48
C LEU A 36 -13.02 6.15 0.49
N PHE A 37 -12.41 6.50 1.62
CA PHE A 37 -10.98 6.36 1.82
C PHE A 37 -10.52 4.92 1.66
N THR A 38 -11.23 3.97 2.28
CA THR A 38 -10.93 2.54 2.22
C THR A 38 -10.99 1.99 0.79
N PHE A 39 -12.05 2.33 0.03
CA PHE A 39 -12.20 1.91 -1.36
C PHE A 39 -11.09 2.47 -2.25
N SER A 40 -10.78 3.77 -2.09
CA SER A 40 -9.72 4.44 -2.82
C SER A 40 -8.35 3.83 -2.53
N GLN A 41 -8.06 3.53 -1.26
CA GLN A 41 -6.82 2.88 -0.84
C GLN A 41 -6.66 1.49 -1.44
N THR A 42 -7.72 0.67 -1.41
CA THR A 42 -7.68 -0.69 -1.94
C THR A 42 -7.41 -0.70 -3.44
N ALA A 43 -8.06 0.19 -4.19
CA ALA A 43 -7.85 0.31 -5.63
C ALA A 43 -6.42 0.73 -5.98
N GLY A 44 -5.89 1.72 -5.28
CA GLY A 44 -4.52 2.18 -5.47
C GLY A 44 -3.46 1.13 -5.12
N MET A 45 -3.69 0.35 -4.05
CA MET A 45 -2.82 -0.75 -3.67
C MET A 45 -2.77 -1.85 -4.73
N MET A 46 -3.91 -2.24 -5.31
CA MET A 46 -3.97 -3.29 -6.34
C MET A 46 -3.17 -2.87 -7.58
N LYS A 47 -3.32 -1.63 -8.02
CA LYS A 47 -2.57 -1.11 -9.16
C LYS A 47 -1.05 -1.12 -8.92
N ARG A 48 -0.61 -0.70 -7.74
CA ARG A 48 0.81 -0.76 -7.38
C ARG A 48 1.37 -2.17 -7.28
N TYR A 49 0.56 -3.10 -6.82
CA TYR A 49 0.91 -4.51 -6.81
C TYR A 49 1.16 -5.02 -8.23
N GLU A 50 0.27 -4.72 -9.17
CA GLU A 50 0.43 -5.10 -10.57
C GLU A 50 1.67 -4.47 -11.18
N ASP A 51 1.91 -3.16 -10.96
CA ASP A 51 3.10 -2.45 -11.45
C ASP A 51 4.39 -3.07 -10.88
N ALA A 52 4.39 -3.43 -9.59
CA ALA A 52 5.54 -4.05 -8.94
C ALA A 52 5.83 -5.46 -9.48
N LEU A 53 4.79 -6.26 -9.73
CA LEU A 53 4.96 -7.59 -10.34
C LEU A 53 5.48 -7.51 -11.77
N ARG A 54 5.00 -6.56 -12.57
CA ARG A 54 5.49 -6.35 -13.95
C ARG A 54 6.98 -6.02 -13.96
N LEU A 55 7.44 -5.16 -13.04
CA LEU A 55 8.86 -4.79 -12.92
C LEU A 55 9.74 -5.92 -12.41
N ALA A 56 9.25 -6.66 -11.41
CA ALA A 56 9.99 -7.77 -10.81
C ALA A 56 10.20 -8.94 -11.79
N GLY A 57 9.32 -9.07 -12.77
CA GLY A 57 9.28 -10.16 -13.72
C GLY A 57 8.22 -11.21 -13.37
N PRO A 58 7.57 -11.79 -14.42
CA PRO A 58 6.43 -12.68 -14.22
C PRO A 58 6.82 -14.01 -13.56
N GLY A 59 8.04 -14.49 -13.77
CA GLY A 59 8.56 -15.77 -13.28
C GLY A 59 9.59 -15.64 -12.17
N ARG A 60 9.49 -14.60 -11.31
CA ARG A 60 10.51 -14.34 -10.31
C ARG A 60 10.43 -15.28 -9.12
N ILE A 61 11.56 -15.90 -8.81
CA ILE A 61 11.80 -16.77 -7.65
C ILE A 61 12.88 -16.09 -6.78
N VAL A 62 12.66 -16.05 -5.49
CA VAL A 62 13.63 -15.54 -4.52
C VAL A 62 14.11 -16.70 -3.66
N ILE A 63 15.42 -16.88 -3.63
CA ILE A 63 16.10 -17.85 -2.77
C ILE A 63 16.83 -17.05 -1.70
N SER A 64 16.54 -17.30 -0.45
CA SER A 64 17.12 -16.58 0.70
C SER A 64 17.59 -17.53 1.79
N GLN A 65 18.49 -17.09 2.64
CA GLN A 65 18.86 -17.85 3.82
C GLN A 65 17.67 -17.99 4.78
N ARG A 66 17.56 -19.13 5.44
CA ARG A 66 16.56 -19.36 6.50
C ARG A 66 17.13 -18.92 7.85
N HIS A 67 16.76 -17.74 8.32
CA HIS A 67 17.33 -17.12 9.52
C HIS A 67 17.19 -17.94 10.82
N ASN A 68 16.13 -18.73 10.96
CA ASN A 68 15.87 -19.51 12.18
C ASN A 68 16.25 -20.99 12.04
N TYR A 69 17.08 -21.35 11.07
CA TYR A 69 17.50 -22.72 10.87
C TYR A 69 18.70 -23.06 11.77
N LYS A 70 18.56 -24.16 12.53
CA LYS A 70 19.70 -24.73 13.27
C LYS A 70 20.50 -25.63 12.33
N SER A 71 21.60 -25.13 11.78
CA SER A 71 22.47 -25.91 10.91
C SER A 71 23.06 -27.09 11.66
N LYS A 72 23.12 -28.22 10.98
CA LYS A 72 23.86 -29.43 11.43
C LYS A 72 25.35 -29.38 11.06
N GLY A 73 25.78 -28.29 10.42
CA GLY A 73 27.16 -28.10 9.99
C GLY A 73 27.53 -28.80 8.68
N LEU A 74 26.53 -29.30 7.93
CA LEU A 74 26.76 -30.01 6.67
C LEU A 74 26.84 -29.04 5.45
N SER A 75 26.24 -27.86 5.60
CA SER A 75 26.18 -26.82 4.58
C SER A 75 26.84 -25.52 5.11
N PRO A 76 27.55 -24.78 4.25
CA PRO A 76 28.08 -23.44 4.58
C PRO A 76 27.01 -22.33 4.56
N GLY A 77 25.76 -22.63 4.21
CA GLY A 77 24.71 -21.68 3.89
C GLY A 77 24.61 -21.42 2.39
N LEU A 78 23.71 -20.50 1.99
CA LEU A 78 23.52 -20.11 0.60
C LEU A 78 24.78 -19.41 0.08
N THR A 79 25.36 -19.90 -1.02
CA THR A 79 26.65 -19.42 -1.53
C THR A 79 26.54 -18.87 -2.96
N TYR A 80 27.54 -18.08 -3.36
CA TYR A 80 27.70 -17.67 -4.75
C TYR A 80 27.84 -18.88 -5.70
N GLY A 81 28.49 -19.96 -5.24
CA GLY A 81 28.61 -21.23 -5.96
C GLY A 81 27.24 -21.88 -6.27
N ASP A 82 26.22 -21.64 -5.46
CA ASP A 82 24.86 -22.14 -5.72
C ASP A 82 24.19 -21.38 -6.86
N ALA A 83 24.40 -20.07 -6.96
CA ALA A 83 23.94 -19.28 -8.09
C ALA A 83 24.59 -19.74 -9.41
N LEU A 84 25.89 -20.03 -9.39
CA LEU A 84 26.60 -20.58 -10.56
C LEU A 84 26.10 -21.98 -10.91
N ALA A 85 25.78 -22.82 -9.93
CA ALA A 85 25.22 -24.14 -10.17
C ALA A 85 23.83 -24.07 -10.82
N ILE A 86 22.96 -23.16 -10.32
CA ILE A 86 21.65 -22.89 -10.92
C ILE A 86 21.81 -22.44 -12.38
N ARG A 87 22.71 -21.48 -12.65
CA ARG A 87 22.95 -20.96 -14.01
C ARG A 87 23.48 -22.06 -14.96
N ARG A 88 24.37 -22.95 -14.48
CA ARG A 88 24.92 -24.06 -15.28
C ARG A 88 23.86 -25.12 -15.57
N GLN A 89 23.03 -25.45 -14.59
CA GLN A 89 22.01 -26.49 -14.73
C GLN A 89 20.81 -26.03 -15.59
N TYR A 90 20.49 -24.71 -15.53
CA TYR A 90 19.35 -24.11 -16.20
C TYR A 90 19.79 -22.83 -16.95
N PRO A 91 20.53 -23.00 -18.08
CA PRO A 91 21.04 -21.86 -18.87
C PRO A 91 19.94 -21.04 -19.52
N GLU A 92 18.74 -21.62 -19.71
CA GLU A 92 17.55 -20.99 -20.27
C GLU A 92 16.88 -19.96 -19.35
N LEU A 93 17.21 -19.93 -18.06
CA LEU A 93 16.66 -18.94 -17.14
C LEU A 93 17.01 -17.52 -17.59
N PHE A 94 16.02 -16.65 -17.61
CA PHE A 94 16.19 -15.27 -18.04
C PHE A 94 17.23 -14.52 -17.15
N MET A 95 17.18 -14.75 -15.84
CA MET A 95 18.06 -14.10 -14.87
C MET A 95 18.42 -15.03 -13.71
N VAL A 96 19.69 -15.02 -13.32
CA VAL A 96 20.18 -15.59 -12.04
C VAL A 96 21.11 -14.57 -11.42
N SER A 97 20.61 -13.79 -10.47
CA SER A 97 21.32 -12.67 -9.86
C SER A 97 21.54 -12.92 -8.38
N PRO A 98 22.71 -13.43 -7.98
CA PRO A 98 23.12 -13.50 -6.59
C PRO A 98 23.34 -12.08 -6.04
N GLN A 99 22.97 -11.89 -4.78
CA GLN A 99 23.16 -10.61 -4.08
C GLN A 99 23.72 -10.86 -2.69
N ASN A 100 24.64 -10.02 -2.32
CA ASN A 100 25.17 -9.93 -0.96
C ASN A 100 25.09 -8.48 -0.48
N ALA A 101 24.90 -8.27 0.81
CA ALA A 101 24.77 -6.93 1.36
C ALA A 101 25.60 -6.76 2.63
N SER A 102 26.25 -5.60 2.73
CA SER A 102 26.76 -5.06 3.98
C SER A 102 25.93 -3.82 4.34
N TRP A 103 25.28 -3.86 5.50
CA TRP A 103 24.30 -2.84 5.90
C TRP A 103 24.94 -1.58 6.54
N SER A 104 26.22 -1.64 6.90
CA SER A 104 26.93 -0.55 7.59
C SER A 104 28.35 -0.44 7.06
N THR A 105 28.46 -0.14 5.76
CA THR A 105 29.79 0.09 5.16
C THR A 105 30.17 1.57 5.33
N ARG A 106 31.39 1.80 5.82
CA ARG A 106 31.97 3.14 5.91
C ARG A 106 32.26 3.67 4.52
N MET A 107 31.81 4.89 4.22
CA MET A 107 32.13 5.59 2.98
C MET A 107 32.75 6.94 3.27
N ARG A 108 33.82 7.23 2.57
CA ARG A 108 34.46 8.57 2.56
C ARG A 108 34.68 9.00 1.12
N PHE A 109 34.28 10.21 0.84
CA PHE A 109 34.42 10.79 -0.48
C PHE A 109 34.55 12.31 -0.33
N ASP A 110 35.72 12.86 -0.55
CA ASP A 110 36.03 14.27 -0.32
C ASP A 110 35.61 14.68 1.12
N SER A 111 34.76 15.65 1.30
CA SER A 111 34.21 16.07 2.60
C SER A 111 33.08 15.19 3.15
N PHE A 112 32.57 14.28 2.35
CA PHE A 112 31.49 13.35 2.76
C PHE A 112 32.04 12.19 3.58
N LYS A 113 31.41 11.93 4.74
CA LYS A 113 31.70 10.78 5.61
C LYS A 113 30.37 10.18 6.07
N SER A 114 30.23 8.87 5.93
CA SER A 114 29.07 8.12 6.41
C SER A 114 29.49 6.72 6.82
N ASP A 115 29.01 6.23 7.94
CA ASP A 115 29.23 4.86 8.43
C ASP A 115 28.02 3.95 8.16
N GLY A 116 26.99 4.44 7.45
CA GLY A 116 25.74 3.75 7.18
C GLY A 116 25.42 3.62 5.70
N ILE A 117 26.40 3.29 4.84
CA ILE A 117 26.14 2.99 3.42
C ILE A 117 25.88 1.50 3.28
N ARG A 118 24.83 1.16 2.53
CA ARG A 118 24.55 -0.22 2.14
C ARG A 118 25.37 -0.57 0.90
N ALA A 119 26.39 -1.39 1.05
CA ALA A 119 27.11 -1.93 -0.08
C ALA A 119 26.43 -3.22 -0.55
N LEU A 120 26.13 -3.32 -1.85
CA LEU A 120 25.54 -4.48 -2.49
C LEU A 120 26.51 -5.09 -3.49
N GLY A 121 26.88 -6.35 -3.27
CA GLY A 121 27.60 -7.17 -4.22
C GLY A 121 26.62 -7.77 -5.22
N VAL A 122 26.72 -7.39 -6.50
CA VAL A 122 25.78 -7.80 -7.55
C VAL A 122 26.53 -8.26 -8.82
N THR A 123 25.81 -9.05 -9.66
CA THR A 123 26.28 -9.37 -11.01
C THR A 123 25.65 -8.41 -12.02
N PRO A 124 26.17 -8.34 -13.27
CA PRO A 124 25.55 -7.53 -14.33
C PRO A 124 24.09 -7.88 -14.62
N GLU A 125 23.69 -9.12 -14.33
CA GLU A 125 22.28 -9.55 -14.48
C GLU A 125 21.31 -8.84 -13.55
N TRP A 126 21.79 -8.22 -12.48
CA TRP A 126 20.96 -7.42 -11.57
C TRP A 126 20.13 -6.35 -12.29
N ALA A 127 20.67 -5.80 -13.38
CA ALA A 127 20.00 -4.75 -14.17
C ALA A 127 18.86 -5.26 -15.08
N LYS A 128 18.69 -6.58 -15.23
CA LYS A 128 17.65 -7.16 -16.12
C LYS A 128 16.23 -6.95 -15.60
N ARG A 129 16.04 -6.75 -14.31
CA ARG A 129 14.74 -6.56 -13.67
C ARG A 129 14.75 -5.41 -12.66
N ASP A 130 13.56 -4.98 -12.25
CA ASP A 130 13.37 -3.84 -11.34
C ASP A 130 14.02 -2.53 -11.84
N TRP A 131 14.18 -2.40 -13.15
CA TRP A 131 14.86 -1.25 -13.73
C TRP A 131 13.92 -0.04 -13.80
N VAL A 132 14.21 0.97 -12.99
CA VAL A 132 13.47 2.24 -12.92
C VAL A 132 14.41 3.44 -12.90
N TYR A 133 15.70 3.20 -13.05
CA TYR A 133 16.75 4.19 -12.86
C TYR A 133 17.03 5.02 -14.10
N THR A 134 17.34 6.29 -13.89
CA THR A 134 18.07 7.09 -14.89
C THR A 134 19.57 6.91 -14.64
N GLN A 135 20.30 6.54 -15.68
CA GLN A 135 21.73 6.18 -15.59
C GLN A 135 22.61 7.31 -16.10
N ARG A 136 23.71 7.57 -15.40
CA ARG A 136 24.86 8.33 -15.85
C ARG A 136 26.11 7.46 -15.72
N GLY A 137 27.02 7.51 -16.70
CA GLY A 137 28.16 6.61 -16.76
C GLY A 137 27.78 5.20 -17.23
N ARG A 138 28.47 4.16 -16.75
CA ARG A 138 28.22 2.76 -17.11
C ARG A 138 27.82 1.92 -15.90
N LEU A 139 27.20 0.77 -16.18
CA LEU A 139 26.96 -0.27 -15.19
C LEU A 139 28.18 -1.16 -15.01
N LEU A 140 28.10 -2.04 -14.02
CA LEU A 140 29.03 -3.14 -13.81
C LEU A 140 28.93 -4.11 -15.01
N ASN A 141 30.07 -4.61 -15.47
CA ASN A 141 30.16 -5.54 -16.60
C ASN A 141 30.85 -6.86 -16.20
N GLU A 142 30.90 -7.80 -17.11
CA GLU A 142 31.50 -9.12 -16.87
C GLU A 142 33.01 -9.06 -16.59
N ARG A 143 33.73 -8.07 -17.14
CA ARG A 143 35.15 -7.86 -16.85
C ARG A 143 35.36 -7.38 -15.41
N ASP A 144 34.50 -6.44 -14.94
CA ASP A 144 34.58 -5.97 -13.55
C ASP A 144 34.36 -7.15 -12.58
N LEU A 145 33.46 -8.09 -12.94
CA LEU A 145 33.20 -9.29 -12.15
C LEU A 145 34.37 -10.27 -12.19
N ALA A 146 34.93 -10.55 -13.38
CA ALA A 146 36.03 -11.50 -13.56
C ALA A 146 37.31 -11.03 -12.85
N ASP A 147 37.61 -9.74 -12.95
CA ASP A 147 38.84 -9.16 -12.40
C ASP A 147 38.68 -8.77 -10.91
N ALA A 148 37.50 -8.97 -10.32
CA ALA A 148 37.15 -8.43 -8.99
C ALA A 148 37.54 -6.95 -8.89
N ALA A 149 37.19 -6.17 -9.93
CA ALA A 149 37.61 -4.80 -10.07
C ALA A 149 37.03 -3.91 -8.97
N ARG A 150 37.84 -3.02 -8.40
CA ARG A 150 37.38 -2.04 -7.38
C ARG A 150 36.69 -0.86 -8.03
N VAL A 151 35.52 -1.14 -8.59
CA VAL A 151 34.62 -0.16 -9.18
C VAL A 151 33.28 -0.16 -8.45
N THR A 152 32.60 0.97 -8.47
CA THR A 152 31.30 1.12 -7.80
C THR A 152 30.31 1.94 -8.64
N VAL A 153 29.03 1.61 -8.50
CA VAL A 153 27.90 2.38 -9.03
C VAL A 153 27.10 2.88 -7.85
N LEU A 154 26.96 4.20 -7.72
CA LEU A 154 26.25 4.83 -6.61
C LEU A 154 24.78 5.03 -6.97
N ILE A 155 23.90 4.81 -6.01
CA ILE A 155 22.46 5.06 -6.18
C ILE A 155 22.08 6.37 -5.49
N GLU A 156 21.62 7.34 -6.27
CA GLU A 156 20.99 8.57 -5.82
C GLU A 156 19.50 8.27 -5.56
N ALA A 157 19.11 8.27 -4.28
CA ALA A 157 17.71 8.01 -3.93
C ALA A 157 16.78 9.08 -4.46
N GLY A 158 15.59 8.66 -4.88
CA GLY A 158 14.53 9.54 -5.33
C GLY A 158 14.09 10.50 -4.20
N SER A 159 13.91 11.77 -4.54
CA SER A 159 13.27 12.76 -3.67
C SER A 159 11.74 12.61 -3.71
N TRP A 160 11.05 13.35 -2.82
CA TRP A 160 9.60 13.49 -2.90
C TRP A 160 9.23 14.68 -3.77
N ILE A 161 8.25 14.55 -4.66
CA ILE A 161 7.65 15.70 -5.36
C ILE A 161 6.86 16.52 -4.33
N LYS A 162 6.02 15.82 -3.53
CA LYS A 162 5.34 16.42 -2.40
C LYS A 162 5.57 15.54 -1.16
N LYS A 163 6.45 16.00 -0.26
CA LYS A 163 6.81 15.26 0.95
C LYS A 163 5.56 15.09 1.84
N PRO A 164 5.09 13.86 2.11
CA PRO A 164 3.95 13.63 2.98
C PRO A 164 4.27 14.02 4.42
N TYR A 165 3.23 14.36 5.19
CA TYR A 165 3.40 14.82 6.58
C TYR A 165 4.18 13.83 7.45
N TRP A 166 3.92 12.54 7.35
CA TRP A 166 4.62 11.50 8.09
C TRP A 166 6.10 11.36 7.69
N ALA A 167 6.46 11.70 6.44
CA ALA A 167 7.84 11.66 5.97
C ALA A 167 8.63 12.94 6.34
N LYS A 168 7.98 13.94 6.95
CA LYS A 168 8.64 15.19 7.37
C LYS A 168 9.80 14.92 8.33
N TYR A 169 9.66 13.93 9.19
CA TYR A 169 10.66 13.56 10.19
C TYR A 169 11.74 12.61 9.65
N TRP A 170 11.65 12.17 8.39
CA TRP A 170 12.66 11.32 7.79
C TRP A 170 13.65 12.18 7.04
N PRO A 171 14.93 12.20 7.49
CA PRO A 171 15.97 12.98 6.83
C PRO A 171 16.22 12.45 5.42
N GLU A 172 16.56 13.36 4.51
CA GLU A 172 17.07 12.96 3.20
C GLU A 172 18.40 12.23 3.38
N GLN A 173 18.62 11.22 2.54
CA GLN A 173 19.86 10.45 2.57
C GLN A 173 21.04 11.39 2.36
N ALA A 174 22.01 11.35 3.27
CA ALA A 174 23.20 12.20 3.22
C ALA A 174 23.98 12.00 1.91
N LEU A 175 24.10 10.75 1.44
CA LEU A 175 24.72 10.42 0.17
C LEU A 175 24.02 11.10 -1.01
N THR A 176 22.70 11.02 -1.10
CA THR A 176 21.90 11.65 -2.16
C THR A 176 22.13 13.15 -2.20
N LYS A 177 22.05 13.81 -1.05
CA LYS A 177 22.30 15.27 -0.93
C LYS A 177 23.72 15.66 -1.38
N TYR A 178 24.68 14.79 -1.16
CA TYR A 178 26.05 15.03 -1.56
C TYR A 178 26.27 14.84 -3.07
N ILE A 179 25.78 13.70 -3.64
CA ILE A 179 25.89 13.35 -5.07
C ILE A 179 25.15 14.36 -5.95
N SER A 180 23.98 14.87 -5.52
CA SER A 180 23.21 15.86 -6.28
C SER A 180 23.95 17.20 -6.46
N ARG A 181 24.90 17.51 -5.58
CA ARG A 181 25.68 18.76 -5.62
C ARG A 181 27.06 18.60 -6.24
N ARG A 182 27.62 17.40 -6.22
CA ARG A 182 28.98 17.11 -6.72
C ARG A 182 28.96 15.82 -7.50
N ASP A 183 29.37 15.87 -8.76
CA ASP A 183 29.45 14.68 -9.60
C ASP A 183 30.59 13.77 -9.15
N PRO A 184 30.27 12.53 -8.69
CA PRO A 184 31.26 11.56 -8.27
C PRO A 184 31.84 10.75 -9.44
N LEU A 185 31.29 10.86 -10.65
CA LEU A 185 31.67 10.03 -11.79
C LEU A 185 33.17 10.12 -12.11
N GLY A 186 33.82 8.99 -12.28
CA GLY A 186 35.27 8.89 -12.55
C GLY A 186 36.17 9.13 -11.34
N LYS A 187 35.63 9.55 -10.19
CA LYS A 187 36.40 9.82 -8.98
C LYS A 187 36.52 8.57 -8.12
N GLN A 188 37.52 8.60 -7.21
CA GLN A 188 37.73 7.53 -6.25
C GLN A 188 36.98 7.82 -4.93
N VAL A 189 36.31 6.80 -4.41
CA VAL A 189 35.63 6.80 -3.12
C VAL A 189 36.21 5.69 -2.24
N LEU A 190 36.39 5.96 -0.96
CA LEU A 190 36.76 4.92 0.00
C LEU A 190 35.50 4.22 0.47
N LEU A 191 35.40 2.91 0.23
CA LEU A 191 34.34 2.02 0.75
C LEU A 191 35.02 0.97 1.64
N GLY A 192 34.61 0.92 2.90
CA GLY A 192 35.31 0.12 3.89
C GLY A 192 36.77 0.63 4.04
N GLU A 193 37.73 -0.21 3.69
CA GLU A 193 39.17 0.10 3.77
C GLU A 193 39.81 0.30 2.39
N HIS A 194 39.06 0.19 1.30
CA HIS A 194 39.59 0.21 -0.06
C HIS A 194 39.03 1.33 -0.91
N LEU A 195 39.85 1.81 -1.86
CA LEU A 195 39.44 2.80 -2.85
C LEU A 195 38.74 2.13 -4.02
N TYR A 196 37.62 2.72 -4.43
CA TYR A 196 36.81 2.30 -5.56
C TYR A 196 36.61 3.44 -6.54
N THR A 197 36.71 3.18 -7.83
CA THR A 197 36.38 4.16 -8.86
C THR A 197 34.88 4.16 -9.14
N VAL A 198 34.24 5.33 -9.06
CA VAL A 198 32.84 5.47 -9.40
C VAL A 198 32.66 5.44 -10.92
N VAL A 199 32.10 4.34 -11.46
CA VAL A 199 31.92 4.14 -12.90
C VAL A 199 30.51 4.53 -13.37
N GLY A 200 29.57 4.65 -12.45
CA GLY A 200 28.20 5.04 -12.76
C GLY A 200 27.46 5.62 -11.57
N VAL A 201 26.41 6.36 -11.89
CA VAL A 201 25.43 6.87 -10.94
C VAL A 201 24.04 6.52 -11.47
N LEU A 202 23.25 5.85 -10.65
CA LEU A 202 21.87 5.52 -10.91
C LEU A 202 20.98 6.44 -10.08
N LYS A 203 20.07 7.17 -10.71
CA LYS A 203 19.12 8.02 -10.04
C LYS A 203 17.75 7.32 -9.99
N GLU A 204 17.22 7.14 -8.80
CA GLU A 204 15.86 6.63 -8.60
C GLU A 204 14.83 7.65 -9.05
N PRO A 205 13.65 7.20 -9.53
CA PRO A 205 12.52 8.09 -9.79
C PRO A 205 12.07 8.76 -8.49
N TYR A 206 11.23 9.76 -8.60
CA TYR A 206 10.58 10.35 -7.42
C TYR A 206 9.83 9.27 -6.64
N LYS A 207 9.94 9.32 -5.30
CA LYS A 207 9.32 8.32 -4.40
C LYS A 207 7.81 8.18 -4.63
N ASP A 208 7.15 9.29 -4.98
CA ASP A 208 5.71 9.31 -5.29
C ASP A 208 5.38 8.55 -6.57
N ARG A 209 6.35 8.37 -7.48
CA ARG A 209 6.20 7.70 -8.78
C ARG A 209 6.93 6.36 -8.87
N ASP A 210 7.66 5.96 -7.84
CA ASP A 210 8.39 4.70 -7.84
C ASP A 210 7.41 3.52 -7.65
N PRO A 211 7.26 2.64 -8.65
CA PRO A 211 6.38 1.49 -8.52
C PRO A 211 6.88 0.45 -7.50
N ARG A 212 8.14 0.54 -7.06
CA ARG A 212 8.73 -0.32 -6.03
C ARG A 212 8.48 0.20 -4.61
N TRP A 213 7.40 0.87 -4.36
CA TRP A 213 7.07 1.59 -3.13
C TRP A 213 7.30 0.81 -1.83
N PHE A 214 7.11 -0.50 -1.83
CA PHE A 214 7.32 -1.36 -0.66
C PHE A 214 8.80 -1.65 -0.37
N ARG A 215 9.75 -1.32 -1.28
CA ARG A 215 11.21 -1.40 -1.06
C ARG A 215 11.81 -0.11 -0.48
N GLN A 216 11.03 0.96 -0.38
CA GLN A 216 11.52 2.30 -0.05
C GLN A 216 11.85 2.54 1.43
N TRP A 217 11.69 1.56 2.28
CA TRP A 217 11.88 1.71 3.74
C TRP A 217 13.34 1.82 4.18
N GLY A 218 14.32 1.86 3.26
CA GLY A 218 15.74 2.02 3.53
C GLY A 218 16.22 3.47 3.40
N GLY A 219 16.47 4.15 4.51
CA GLY A 219 17.07 5.50 4.53
C GLY A 219 18.57 5.53 4.26
N GLN A 220 19.20 4.44 3.83
CA GLN A 220 20.64 4.32 3.61
C GLN A 220 21.03 4.56 2.16
N GLY A 221 22.14 5.26 1.93
CA GLY A 221 22.76 5.34 0.61
C GLY A 221 23.20 3.95 0.13
N ILE A 222 23.11 3.69 -1.17
CA ILE A 222 23.45 2.39 -1.75
C ILE A 222 24.62 2.53 -2.71
N ALA A 223 25.61 1.63 -2.55
CA ALA A 223 26.74 1.46 -3.45
C ALA A 223 26.71 0.03 -4.02
N LEU A 224 26.61 -0.10 -5.35
CA LEU A 224 26.71 -1.39 -6.04
C LEU A 224 28.17 -1.66 -6.37
N VAL A 225 28.63 -2.87 -6.11
CA VAL A 225 29.96 -3.35 -6.45
C VAL A 225 29.87 -4.73 -7.12
N PRO A 226 30.88 -5.17 -7.89
CA PRO A 226 30.88 -6.54 -8.40
C PRO A 226 30.80 -7.55 -7.27
N ALA A 227 30.02 -8.63 -7.43
CA ALA A 227 29.86 -9.65 -6.39
C ALA A 227 31.19 -10.26 -5.93
N THR A 228 32.11 -10.50 -6.85
CA THR A 228 33.46 -11.01 -6.56
C THR A 228 34.30 -9.99 -5.76
N THR A 229 34.17 -8.71 -6.08
CA THR A 229 34.82 -7.61 -5.34
C THR A 229 34.25 -7.52 -3.93
N PHE A 230 32.93 -7.67 -3.78
CA PHE A 230 32.27 -7.67 -2.47
C PHE A 230 32.81 -8.82 -1.61
N GLN A 231 32.87 -10.06 -2.14
CA GLN A 231 33.37 -11.23 -1.43
C GLN A 231 34.82 -11.08 -0.97
N ARG A 232 35.62 -10.36 -1.76
CA ARG A 232 37.04 -10.19 -1.47
C ARG A 232 37.33 -9.06 -0.48
N PHE A 233 36.54 -7.97 -0.47
CA PHE A 233 36.94 -6.73 0.18
C PHE A 233 35.87 -6.12 1.11
N LEU A 234 34.59 -6.54 1.03
CA LEU A 234 33.49 -5.87 1.74
C LEU A 234 32.65 -6.82 2.61
N VAL A 235 33.11 -8.06 2.77
CA VAL A 235 32.41 -9.02 3.65
C VAL A 235 32.40 -8.48 5.07
N PRO A 236 31.22 -8.41 5.73
CA PRO A 236 31.15 -7.94 7.10
C PRO A 236 31.93 -8.84 8.07
N PRO A 237 32.57 -8.31 9.11
CA PRO A 237 33.41 -9.07 10.05
C PRO A 237 32.65 -10.21 10.78
N TYR A 238 31.34 -10.10 10.92
CA TYR A 238 30.51 -11.15 11.54
C TYR A 238 30.21 -12.33 10.60
N GLN A 239 30.43 -12.18 9.31
CA GLN A 239 30.26 -13.23 8.31
C GLN A 239 31.53 -14.06 8.21
N LYS A 240 31.52 -15.27 8.78
CA LYS A 240 32.71 -16.15 8.82
C LYS A 240 33.13 -16.69 7.45
N ASN A 241 32.15 -16.93 6.56
CA ASN A 241 32.42 -17.44 5.23
C ASN A 241 32.15 -16.35 4.17
N PRO A 242 33.18 -15.89 3.42
CA PRO A 242 33.02 -14.86 2.39
C PRO A 242 32.12 -15.30 1.20
N GLU A 243 31.98 -16.60 0.95
CA GLU A 243 31.19 -17.12 -0.16
C GLU A 243 29.69 -17.08 0.10
N VAL A 244 29.29 -16.95 1.37
CA VAL A 244 27.88 -16.89 1.76
C VAL A 244 27.26 -15.60 1.23
N ILE A 245 26.07 -15.71 0.66
CA ILE A 245 25.30 -14.60 0.09
C ILE A 245 23.94 -14.47 0.75
N GLU A 246 23.35 -13.28 0.68
CA GLU A 246 22.06 -12.98 1.32
C GLU A 246 20.91 -13.66 0.54
N ASN A 247 20.90 -13.51 -0.79
CA ASN A 247 19.86 -14.09 -1.64
C ASN A 247 20.33 -14.33 -3.09
N ILE A 248 19.56 -15.16 -3.81
CA ILE A 248 19.65 -15.33 -5.24
C ILE A 248 18.28 -15.02 -5.85
N ASN A 249 18.22 -14.01 -6.71
CA ASN A 249 17.04 -13.71 -7.49
C ASN A 249 17.10 -14.42 -8.82
N VAL A 250 16.15 -15.29 -9.08
CA VAL A 250 16.00 -16.02 -10.34
C VAL A 250 14.75 -15.52 -11.04
N ASP A 251 14.78 -15.40 -12.36
CA ASP A 251 13.59 -15.16 -13.17
C ASP A 251 13.55 -16.14 -14.33
N THR A 252 12.46 -16.85 -14.49
CA THR A 252 12.24 -17.79 -15.59
C THR A 252 11.85 -17.08 -16.89
N GLY A 253 11.44 -15.81 -16.81
CA GLY A 253 10.87 -15.05 -17.92
C GLY A 253 9.37 -15.27 -18.11
N ASP A 254 8.80 -16.34 -17.54
CA ASP A 254 7.40 -16.71 -17.67
C ASP A 254 6.79 -17.16 -16.33
N ALA A 255 5.57 -16.72 -16.07
CA ALA A 255 4.82 -16.99 -14.84
C ALA A 255 4.43 -18.47 -14.68
N GLU A 256 4.12 -19.15 -15.79
CA GLU A 256 3.63 -20.53 -15.78
C GLU A 256 4.73 -21.53 -15.42
N THR A 257 5.94 -21.24 -15.84
CA THR A 257 7.12 -22.09 -15.59
C THR A 257 7.71 -21.91 -14.20
N ALA A 258 7.44 -20.80 -13.51
CA ALA A 258 8.03 -20.45 -12.22
C ALA A 258 7.90 -21.55 -11.17
N SER A 259 6.70 -22.13 -11.00
CA SER A 259 6.44 -23.17 -10.00
C SER A 259 7.20 -24.49 -10.29
N ALA A 260 7.43 -24.81 -11.57
CA ALA A 260 8.21 -25.98 -11.96
C ALA A 260 9.71 -25.78 -11.65
N TYR A 261 10.25 -24.60 -12.01
CA TYR A 261 11.64 -24.25 -11.69
C TYR A 261 11.87 -24.09 -10.18
N LEU A 262 10.92 -23.56 -9.44
CA LEU A 262 11.00 -23.48 -7.98
C LEU A 262 11.27 -24.86 -7.37
N ARG A 263 10.50 -25.89 -7.77
CA ARG A 263 10.69 -27.27 -7.29
C ARG A 263 12.05 -27.85 -7.74
N ARG A 264 12.44 -27.66 -8.99
CA ARG A 264 13.72 -28.15 -9.52
C ARG A 264 14.92 -27.51 -8.84
N ILE A 265 14.88 -26.19 -8.63
CA ILE A 265 15.93 -25.44 -7.93
C ILE A 265 15.99 -25.88 -6.47
N LYS A 266 14.86 -26.09 -5.80
CA LYS A 266 14.84 -26.61 -4.41
C LYS A 266 15.55 -27.98 -4.32
N VAL A 267 15.27 -28.90 -5.23
CA VAL A 267 15.93 -30.22 -5.27
C VAL A 267 17.43 -30.09 -5.51
N LEU A 268 17.85 -29.26 -6.48
CA LEU A 268 19.27 -29.01 -6.75
C LEU A 268 20.00 -28.47 -5.51
N LEU A 269 19.41 -27.49 -4.82
CA LEU A 269 20.01 -26.90 -3.64
C LEU A 269 20.06 -27.88 -2.47
N LEU A 270 19.00 -28.67 -2.24
CA LEU A 270 18.99 -29.71 -1.21
C LEU A 270 20.13 -30.72 -1.43
N ALA A 271 20.37 -31.15 -2.67
CA ALA A 271 21.47 -32.03 -2.97
C ALA A 271 22.85 -31.38 -2.69
N ARG A 272 23.03 -30.12 -3.02
CA ARG A 272 24.26 -29.35 -2.78
C ARG A 272 24.50 -29.08 -1.29
N HIS A 273 23.44 -28.83 -0.54
CA HIS A 273 23.47 -28.56 0.91
C HIS A 273 23.39 -29.87 1.74
N ARG A 274 23.62 -31.05 1.12
CA ARG A 274 23.62 -32.35 1.79
C ARG A 274 22.35 -32.63 2.60
N GLY A 275 21.20 -32.20 2.09
CA GLY A 275 19.89 -32.37 2.72
C GLY A 275 19.55 -31.33 3.79
N GLU A 276 20.39 -30.32 4.04
CA GLU A 276 20.03 -29.22 4.93
C GLU A 276 19.11 -28.21 4.20
N GLU A 277 17.98 -27.89 4.82
CA GLU A 277 17.08 -26.83 4.37
C GLU A 277 17.39 -25.48 5.06
N ASP A 278 18.64 -25.04 4.95
CA ASP A 278 19.12 -23.76 5.50
C ASP A 278 18.79 -22.56 4.59
N PHE A 279 18.05 -22.80 3.53
CA PHE A 279 17.55 -21.84 2.56
C PHE A 279 16.03 -21.94 2.39
N GLU A 280 15.42 -20.90 1.87
CA GLU A 280 14.03 -20.85 1.44
C GLU A 280 13.94 -20.50 -0.03
N VAL A 281 13.09 -21.20 -0.79
CA VAL A 281 12.79 -20.90 -2.20
C VAL A 281 11.32 -20.49 -2.28
N LYS A 282 11.07 -19.25 -2.65
CA LYS A 282 9.72 -18.67 -2.69
C LYS A 282 9.42 -18.04 -4.04
N ASP A 283 8.19 -18.21 -4.52
CA ASP A 283 7.68 -17.38 -5.62
C ASP A 283 7.55 -15.94 -5.11
N TYR A 284 8.05 -14.99 -5.89
CA TYR A 284 7.96 -13.57 -5.54
C TYR A 284 6.51 -13.10 -5.39
N ARG A 285 5.59 -13.69 -6.14
CA ARG A 285 4.15 -13.44 -6.01
C ARG A 285 3.61 -13.81 -4.64
N GLU A 286 4.06 -14.93 -4.05
CA GLU A 286 3.65 -15.32 -2.69
C GLU A 286 4.15 -14.32 -1.64
N ILE A 287 5.38 -13.83 -1.80
CA ILE A 287 5.95 -12.79 -0.93
C ILE A 287 5.11 -11.52 -1.01
N MET A 288 4.78 -11.10 -2.23
CA MET A 288 3.95 -9.92 -2.47
C MET A 288 2.52 -10.07 -1.98
N GLN A 289 1.91 -11.24 -2.16
CA GLN A 289 0.58 -11.54 -1.62
C GLN A 289 0.54 -11.51 -0.09
N SER A 290 1.60 -11.99 0.55
CA SER A 290 1.71 -11.93 2.02
C SER A 290 1.78 -10.48 2.52
N ALA A 291 2.53 -9.61 1.83
CA ALA A 291 2.57 -8.18 2.13
C ALA A 291 1.22 -7.50 1.92
N LEU A 292 0.52 -7.82 0.82
CA LEU A 292 -0.83 -7.33 0.54
C LEU A 292 -1.83 -7.80 1.60
N LYS A 293 -1.71 -9.04 2.08
CA LYS A 293 -2.60 -9.57 3.11
C LYS A 293 -2.52 -8.73 4.38
N GLN A 294 -1.33 -8.41 4.86
CA GLN A 294 -1.15 -7.55 6.04
C GLN A 294 -1.78 -6.15 5.84
N MET A 295 -1.59 -5.56 4.66
CA MET A 295 -2.21 -4.27 4.36
C MET A 295 -3.73 -4.37 4.25
N ARG A 296 -4.25 -5.45 3.68
CA ARG A 296 -5.68 -5.72 3.60
C ARG A 296 -6.33 -5.85 4.98
N GLU A 297 -5.67 -6.49 5.93
CA GLU A 297 -6.14 -6.59 7.32
C GLU A 297 -6.29 -5.20 7.97
N PHE A 298 -5.35 -4.29 7.71
CA PHE A 298 -5.45 -2.90 8.16
C PHE A 298 -6.62 -2.16 7.51
N VAL A 299 -6.79 -2.32 6.18
CA VAL A 299 -7.90 -1.73 5.42
C VAL A 299 -9.25 -2.24 5.93
N VAL A 300 -9.36 -3.55 6.21
CA VAL A 300 -10.58 -4.16 6.78
C VAL A 300 -10.89 -3.59 8.16
N SER A 301 -9.88 -3.34 8.99
CA SER A 301 -10.08 -2.71 10.29
C SER A 301 -10.69 -1.31 10.20
N ILE A 302 -10.21 -0.48 9.26
CA ILE A 302 -10.80 0.86 9.00
C ILE A 302 -12.23 0.72 8.47
N MET A 303 -12.48 -0.25 7.60
CA MET A 303 -13.81 -0.52 7.05
C MET A 303 -14.81 -0.89 8.14
N ILE A 304 -14.40 -1.72 9.11
CA ILE A 304 -15.24 -2.08 10.27
C ILE A 304 -15.61 -0.84 11.08
N ILE A 305 -14.66 0.05 11.34
CA ILE A 305 -14.92 1.33 12.03
C ILE A 305 -15.94 2.16 11.24
N GLY A 306 -15.79 2.25 9.92
CA GLY A 306 -16.74 2.92 9.04
C GLY A 306 -18.15 2.32 9.11
N ILE A 307 -18.27 0.99 9.09
CA ILE A 307 -19.55 0.27 9.22
C ILE A 307 -20.20 0.57 10.57
N VAL A 308 -19.45 0.50 11.67
CA VAL A 308 -19.96 0.82 13.01
C VAL A 308 -20.46 2.27 13.07
N ALA A 309 -19.74 3.21 12.48
CA ALA A 309 -20.17 4.61 12.42
C ALA A 309 -21.46 4.77 11.62
N ILE A 310 -21.63 4.05 10.51
CA ILE A 310 -22.85 4.06 9.69
C ILE A 310 -24.03 3.45 10.47
N LEU A 311 -23.82 2.34 11.16
CA LEU A 311 -24.87 1.73 11.99
C LEU A 311 -25.30 2.64 13.13
N ALA A 312 -24.35 3.28 13.82
CA ALA A 312 -24.63 4.27 14.87
C ALA A 312 -25.43 5.47 14.32
N SER A 313 -25.05 5.95 13.12
CA SER A 313 -25.81 7.00 12.43
C SER A 313 -27.20 6.56 12.02
N GLY A 314 -27.36 5.31 11.55
CA GLY A 314 -28.66 4.72 11.24
C GLY A 314 -29.59 4.71 12.44
N ILE A 315 -29.10 4.27 13.61
CA ILE A 315 -29.85 4.34 14.87
C ILE A 315 -30.21 5.81 15.19
N GLY A 316 -29.29 6.76 14.96
CA GLY A 316 -29.55 8.19 15.09
C GLY A 316 -30.68 8.66 14.18
N ILE A 317 -30.70 8.26 12.90
CA ILE A 317 -31.79 8.55 11.95
C ILE A 317 -33.10 7.98 12.47
N MET A 318 -33.10 6.71 12.91
CA MET A 318 -34.28 6.07 13.47
C MET A 318 -34.85 6.85 14.67
N ASN A 319 -33.98 7.30 15.59
CA ASN A 319 -34.38 8.06 16.77
C ASN A 319 -34.94 9.45 16.40
N VAL A 320 -34.34 10.11 15.42
CA VAL A 320 -34.85 11.40 14.89
C VAL A 320 -36.22 11.18 14.28
N THR A 321 -36.39 10.17 13.44
CA THR A 321 -37.65 9.84 12.77
C THR A 321 -38.74 9.50 13.78
N LEU A 322 -38.42 8.71 14.83
CA LEU A 322 -39.39 8.42 15.91
C LEU A 322 -39.82 9.68 16.62
N ALA A 323 -38.91 10.56 17.00
CA ALA A 323 -39.23 11.81 17.66
C ALA A 323 -40.12 12.71 16.79
N THR A 324 -39.83 12.79 15.50
CA THR A 324 -40.65 13.54 14.53
C THR A 324 -42.05 12.95 14.39
N ILE A 325 -42.20 11.62 14.37
CA ILE A 325 -43.48 10.97 14.33
C ILE A 325 -44.30 11.27 15.56
N PHE A 326 -43.72 11.16 16.76
CA PHE A 326 -44.42 11.47 18.02
C PHE A 326 -44.84 12.95 18.12
N SER A 327 -44.03 13.90 17.65
CA SER A 327 -44.41 15.33 17.64
C SER A 327 -45.51 15.65 16.62
N ARG A 328 -45.79 14.77 15.66
CA ARG A 328 -46.77 14.95 14.58
C ARG A 328 -47.90 13.92 14.58
N VAL A 329 -48.13 13.22 15.71
CA VAL A 329 -49.18 12.16 15.79
C VAL A 329 -50.53 12.67 15.35
N ARG A 330 -50.94 13.88 15.86
CA ARG A 330 -52.23 14.51 15.51
C ARG A 330 -52.34 14.85 14.02
N GLU A 331 -51.25 15.36 13.41
CA GLU A 331 -51.19 15.66 11.97
C GLU A 331 -51.35 14.37 11.14
N ILE A 332 -50.70 13.26 11.54
CA ILE A 332 -50.82 11.93 10.89
C ILE A 332 -52.25 11.44 11.00
N GLY A 333 -52.88 11.58 12.17
CA GLY A 333 -54.29 11.24 12.42
C GLY A 333 -55.25 11.97 11.48
N ILE A 334 -55.09 13.31 11.35
CA ILE A 334 -55.89 14.14 10.45
C ILE A 334 -55.72 13.68 8.99
N ARG A 335 -54.49 13.50 8.53
CA ARG A 335 -54.24 13.02 7.14
C ARG A 335 -54.85 11.65 6.87
N ARG A 336 -54.76 10.74 7.83
CA ARG A 336 -55.37 9.39 7.73
C ARG A 336 -56.91 9.47 7.71
N ALA A 337 -57.49 10.35 8.50
CA ALA A 337 -58.96 10.61 8.50
C ALA A 337 -59.43 11.22 7.18
N LEU A 338 -58.61 12.06 6.54
CA LEU A 338 -58.88 12.64 5.22
C LEU A 338 -58.59 11.68 4.02
N GLY A 339 -58.24 10.42 4.30
CA GLY A 339 -58.08 9.40 3.28
C GLY A 339 -56.65 9.10 2.80
N ALA A 340 -55.63 9.60 3.47
CA ALA A 340 -54.24 9.22 3.16
C ALA A 340 -54.01 7.72 3.39
N THR A 341 -53.35 7.06 2.45
CA THR A 341 -53.01 5.65 2.56
C THR A 341 -51.89 5.42 3.55
N ARG A 342 -51.73 4.18 4.03
CA ARG A 342 -50.60 3.82 4.88
C ARG A 342 -49.25 4.03 4.15
N ALA A 343 -49.25 3.74 2.85
CA ALA A 343 -48.07 3.93 2.01
C ALA A 343 -47.65 5.40 1.90
N ASP A 344 -48.62 6.33 1.81
CA ASP A 344 -48.31 7.76 1.75
C ASP A 344 -47.58 8.23 3.02
N ILE A 345 -48.00 7.78 4.20
CA ILE A 345 -47.35 8.09 5.47
C ILE A 345 -45.93 7.49 5.54
N VAL A 346 -45.80 6.20 5.13
CA VAL A 346 -44.48 5.56 5.11
C VAL A 346 -43.52 6.32 4.19
N TRP A 347 -43.91 6.59 2.94
CA TRP A 347 -43.05 7.29 1.99
C TRP A 347 -42.70 8.71 2.41
N GLN A 348 -43.57 9.40 3.10
CA GLN A 348 -43.32 10.70 3.65
C GLN A 348 -42.10 10.66 4.61
N PHE A 349 -42.18 9.84 5.68
CA PHE A 349 -41.11 9.77 6.67
C PHE A 349 -39.82 9.14 6.15
N VAL A 350 -39.95 8.13 5.28
CA VAL A 350 -38.77 7.53 4.62
C VAL A 350 -38.05 8.55 3.74
N SER A 351 -38.79 9.36 2.97
CA SER A 351 -38.18 10.38 2.13
C SER A 351 -37.50 11.51 2.95
N GLU A 352 -38.10 11.92 4.08
CA GLU A 352 -37.50 12.87 5.03
C GLU A 352 -36.16 12.32 5.58
N ALA A 353 -36.13 11.05 6.00
CA ALA A 353 -34.92 10.40 6.49
C ALA A 353 -33.86 10.18 5.38
N MET A 354 -34.28 9.85 4.17
CA MET A 354 -33.36 9.75 3.04
C MET A 354 -32.68 11.08 2.73
N MET A 355 -33.33 12.21 2.96
CA MET A 355 -32.67 13.53 2.82
C MET A 355 -31.56 13.74 3.85
N LEU A 356 -31.71 13.26 5.10
CA LEU A 356 -30.61 13.23 6.07
C LEU A 356 -29.48 12.35 5.57
N GLY A 357 -29.82 11.20 4.95
CA GLY A 357 -28.86 10.33 4.27
C GLY A 357 -28.09 11.04 3.14
N VAL A 358 -28.82 11.81 2.29
CA VAL A 358 -28.18 12.62 1.21
C VAL A 358 -27.22 13.66 1.80
N ILE A 359 -27.63 14.40 2.81
CA ILE A 359 -26.81 15.44 3.44
C ILE A 359 -25.55 14.83 4.05
N GLY A 360 -25.71 13.75 4.84
CA GLY A 360 -24.59 13.00 5.40
C GLY A 360 -23.69 12.37 4.33
N GLY A 361 -24.30 11.80 3.28
CA GLY A 361 -23.60 11.19 2.16
C GLY A 361 -22.77 12.19 1.34
N VAL A 362 -23.37 13.30 0.95
CA VAL A 362 -22.68 14.37 0.20
C VAL A 362 -21.60 15.01 1.08
N GLY A 363 -21.93 15.32 2.34
CA GLY A 363 -20.95 15.83 3.31
C GLY A 363 -19.79 14.87 3.53
N GLY A 364 -20.08 13.56 3.70
CA GLY A 364 -19.09 12.52 3.89
C GLY A 364 -18.23 12.28 2.67
N THR A 365 -18.83 12.28 1.48
CA THR A 365 -18.09 12.20 0.20
C THR A 365 -17.17 13.42 0.04
N GLY A 366 -17.68 14.63 0.34
CA GLY A 366 -16.88 15.86 0.32
C GLY A 366 -15.70 15.80 1.30
N LEU A 367 -15.95 15.39 2.55
CA LEU A 367 -14.91 15.21 3.57
C LEU A 367 -13.91 14.13 3.17
N GLY A 368 -14.38 13.01 2.59
CA GLY A 368 -13.53 11.94 2.09
C GLY A 368 -12.62 12.42 0.97
N ILE A 369 -13.16 13.12 -0.03
CA ILE A 369 -12.38 13.70 -1.15
C ILE A 369 -11.38 14.74 -0.64
N LEU A 370 -11.81 15.65 0.24
CA LEU A 370 -10.92 16.65 0.85
C LEU A 370 -9.84 16.00 1.70
N GLY A 371 -10.18 14.97 2.48
CA GLY A 371 -9.23 14.19 3.26
C GLY A 371 -8.19 13.51 2.37
N ILE A 372 -8.62 12.87 1.31
CA ILE A 372 -7.75 12.25 0.31
C ILE A 372 -6.87 13.32 -0.35
N TRP A 373 -7.43 14.44 -0.76
CA TRP A 373 -6.70 15.53 -1.42
C TRP A 373 -5.68 16.20 -0.49
N TYR A 374 -5.98 16.31 0.80
CA TYR A 374 -5.10 16.93 1.79
C TYR A 374 -4.03 15.97 2.31
N LEU A 375 -4.40 14.71 2.59
CA LEU A 375 -3.51 13.69 3.17
C LEU A 375 -2.67 12.98 2.10
N ALA A 376 -3.20 12.76 0.90
CA ALA A 376 -2.46 12.17 -0.18
C ALA A 376 -1.67 13.23 -0.96
N PRO A 377 -0.41 12.98 -1.27
CA PRO A 377 0.30 13.76 -2.28
C PRO A 377 -0.46 13.69 -3.60
N LYS A 378 -0.59 14.81 -4.32
CA LYS A 378 -1.35 14.90 -5.60
C LYS A 378 -0.93 13.88 -6.66
N GLU A 379 0.23 13.28 -6.51
CA GLU A 379 0.84 12.31 -7.41
C GLU A 379 0.96 10.92 -6.79
N ASP A 380 0.44 10.73 -5.57
CA ASP A 380 0.44 9.42 -4.93
C ASP A 380 -0.67 8.54 -5.51
N ARG A 381 -0.25 7.57 -6.34
CA ARG A 381 -1.13 6.57 -6.95
C ARG A 381 -1.78 5.60 -5.94
N MET A 382 -1.55 5.79 -4.64
CA MET A 382 -2.18 4.97 -3.60
C MET A 382 -3.67 5.25 -3.42
N LEU A 383 -4.16 6.40 -3.87
CA LEU A 383 -5.54 6.81 -3.67
C LEU A 383 -6.18 7.13 -5.02
N GLU A 384 -6.91 6.19 -5.58
CA GLU A 384 -7.68 6.37 -6.80
C GLU A 384 -9.16 6.59 -6.46
N ILE A 385 -9.66 7.80 -6.74
CA ILE A 385 -11.09 8.11 -6.63
C ILE A 385 -11.73 7.85 -7.99
N SER A 386 -12.61 6.87 -8.07
CA SER A 386 -13.44 6.63 -9.26
C SER A 386 -14.88 7.06 -9.00
N ALA A 387 -15.62 7.35 -10.06
CA ALA A 387 -17.06 7.64 -10.00
C ALA A 387 -17.84 6.49 -9.34
N LEU A 388 -17.37 5.24 -9.50
CA LEU A 388 -17.95 4.06 -8.87
C LEU A 388 -17.84 4.10 -7.35
N HIS A 389 -16.69 4.53 -6.81
CA HIS A 389 -16.49 4.66 -5.36
C HIS A 389 -17.40 5.74 -4.77
N VAL A 390 -17.52 6.89 -5.44
CA VAL A 390 -18.40 7.98 -5.04
C VAL A 390 -19.87 7.54 -5.11
N GLY A 391 -20.27 6.92 -6.20
CA GLY A 391 -21.64 6.39 -6.37
C GLY A 391 -21.99 5.33 -5.32
N GLY A 392 -21.07 4.40 -5.04
CA GLY A 392 -21.23 3.39 -4.00
C GLY A 392 -21.40 4.00 -2.60
N ALA A 393 -20.58 5.00 -2.26
CA ALA A 393 -20.67 5.71 -0.99
C ALA A 393 -22.02 6.44 -0.82
N LEU A 394 -22.51 7.10 -1.88
CA LEU A 394 -23.83 7.76 -1.87
C LEU A 394 -24.98 6.75 -1.78
N LEU A 395 -24.89 5.61 -2.46
CA LEU A 395 -25.87 4.54 -2.36
C LEU A 395 -25.95 3.95 -0.95
N ILE A 396 -24.82 3.77 -0.28
CA ILE A 396 -24.77 3.31 1.11
C ILE A 396 -25.43 4.34 2.03
N ALA A 397 -25.18 5.63 1.83
CA ALA A 397 -25.79 6.69 2.64
C ALA A 397 -27.31 6.74 2.45
N LEU A 398 -27.80 6.68 1.22
CA LEU A 398 -29.23 6.60 0.90
C LEU A 398 -29.87 5.35 1.48
N GLY A 399 -29.22 4.20 1.31
CA GLY A 399 -29.68 2.92 1.85
C GLY A 399 -29.79 2.92 3.37
N THR A 400 -28.86 3.58 4.06
CA THR A 400 -28.90 3.76 5.52
C THR A 400 -30.13 4.58 5.92
N GLY A 401 -30.35 5.74 5.30
CA GLY A 401 -31.54 6.56 5.53
C GLY A 401 -32.84 5.78 5.32
N PHE A 402 -32.92 5.05 4.22
CA PHE A 402 -34.07 4.22 3.88
C PHE A 402 -34.33 3.11 4.92
N LEU A 403 -33.33 2.27 5.17
CA LEU A 403 -33.48 1.09 6.04
C LEU A 403 -33.86 1.43 7.47
N PHE A 404 -33.18 2.44 8.05
CA PHE A 404 -33.39 2.80 9.45
C PHE A 404 -34.68 3.62 9.66
N ALA A 405 -35.19 4.31 8.64
CA ALA A 405 -36.47 5.00 8.71
C ALA A 405 -37.68 4.08 8.45
N LEU A 406 -37.49 2.95 7.80
CA LEU A 406 -38.60 2.08 7.38
C LEU A 406 -39.42 1.55 8.55
N TYR A 407 -38.76 1.09 9.62
CA TYR A 407 -39.45 0.58 10.80
C TYR A 407 -40.29 1.65 11.54
N PRO A 408 -39.75 2.83 11.92
CA PRO A 408 -40.55 3.89 12.53
C PRO A 408 -41.70 4.37 11.62
N ALA A 409 -41.44 4.56 10.33
CA ALA A 409 -42.46 5.02 9.39
C ALA A 409 -43.60 3.98 9.22
N TRP A 410 -43.26 2.70 9.18
CA TRP A 410 -44.27 1.64 9.16
C TRP A 410 -45.12 1.61 10.45
N LYS A 411 -44.48 1.81 11.62
CA LYS A 411 -45.24 1.91 12.89
C LYS A 411 -46.15 3.11 12.90
N ALA A 412 -45.71 4.27 12.45
CA ALA A 412 -46.53 5.48 12.33
C ALA A 412 -47.76 5.31 11.42
N SER A 413 -47.60 4.60 10.32
CA SER A 413 -48.73 4.34 9.37
C SER A 413 -49.87 3.50 9.94
N ARG A 414 -49.65 2.87 11.10
CA ARG A 414 -50.64 2.01 11.79
C ARG A 414 -51.35 2.70 12.95
N PHE A 415 -51.07 3.97 13.23
CA PHE A 415 -51.82 4.70 14.27
C PHE A 415 -53.29 4.76 13.93
N ASP A 416 -54.13 4.52 14.91
CA ASP A 416 -55.58 4.73 14.79
C ASP A 416 -55.87 6.22 14.68
N PRO A 417 -56.61 6.65 13.63
CA PRO A 417 -56.95 8.08 13.47
C PRO A 417 -57.71 8.66 14.68
N VAL A 418 -58.56 7.86 15.33
CA VAL A 418 -59.36 8.29 16.46
C VAL A 418 -58.48 8.53 17.70
N GLU A 419 -57.60 7.56 18.02
CA GLU A 419 -56.65 7.69 19.11
C GLU A 419 -55.62 8.82 18.87
N ALA A 420 -55.17 8.99 17.63
CA ALA A 420 -54.24 10.02 17.25
C ALA A 420 -54.80 11.46 17.41
N LEU A 421 -56.09 11.64 17.26
CA LEU A 421 -56.78 12.92 17.44
C LEU A 421 -56.93 13.31 18.94
N HIS A 422 -56.97 12.33 19.85
CA HIS A 422 -57.08 12.51 21.28
C HIS A 422 -55.70 12.56 21.99
N TYR A 423 -54.62 12.47 21.22
CA TYR A 423 -53.27 12.54 21.78
C TYR A 423 -52.94 13.99 22.15
N GLU A 424 -52.77 14.26 23.47
CA GLU A 424 -52.31 15.55 24.02
C GLU A 424 -50.79 15.73 23.93
#